data_59cbfc671b0df9e0035887ef20ed1943
#
_entry.id   59cbfc671b0df9e0035887ef20ed1943
#
_cell.length_a   1.000
_cell.length_b   1.000
_cell.length_c   1.000
_cell.angle_alpha   90.00
_cell.angle_beta   90.00
_cell.angle_gamma   90.00
#
_symmetry.space_group_name_H-M   'P 1'
#
loop_
_entity.id
_entity.type
_entity.pdbx_description
1 polymer ?
#
loop_
_entity_poly.entity_id
_entity_poly.type
_entity_poly.pdbx_seq_one_letter_code
_entity_poly.pdbx_strand_id
1 'polypeptide(L)'
;MYYGIIMIAVLMFSMQFLFNQRFQKEYGSGLKPLLVFVLGYNIAGLLVLLIINGFRVEFTWFTLLLATLWSINSLVLSYCSFKAFEKVNLSVYSLFSQLGGMMLPFFAGVLLFDEKLTAGSVICFILVLISLLFTVKRGSGGSYVIYYAGIFVLNGMSGVLSKWFAAAPYAKTSSAG
;
A
#
# COMPACT_ATOMS: atom_id res chain seq x y z
N MET A 1 -17.89 -13.82 13.95
CA MET A 1 -16.57 -13.45 14.48
C MET A 1 -15.68 -12.74 13.44
N TYR A 2 -15.51 -13.28 12.24
CA TYR A 2 -14.66 -12.68 11.19
C TYR A 2 -15.08 -11.27 10.74
N TYR A 3 -16.37 -11.01 10.59
CA TYR A 3 -16.87 -9.68 10.19
C TYR A 3 -16.53 -8.56 11.18
N GLY A 4 -16.50 -8.86 12.49
CA GLY A 4 -16.08 -7.88 13.50
C GLY A 4 -14.61 -7.51 13.37
N ILE A 5 -13.74 -8.48 13.12
CA ILE A 5 -12.30 -8.24 12.89
C ILE A 5 -12.09 -7.40 11.63
N ILE A 6 -12.81 -7.69 10.55
CA ILE A 6 -12.75 -6.92 9.31
C ILE A 6 -13.19 -5.47 9.56
N MET A 7 -14.28 -5.25 10.30
CA MET A 7 -14.75 -3.92 10.64
C MET A 7 -13.70 -3.11 11.42
N ILE A 8 -13.08 -3.72 12.43
CA ILE A 8 -12.01 -3.09 13.20
C ILE A 8 -10.82 -2.75 12.30
N ALA A 9 -10.40 -3.67 11.44
CA ALA A 9 -9.30 -3.46 10.51
C ALA A 9 -9.59 -2.28 9.55
N VAL A 10 -10.80 -2.19 9.00
CA VAL A 10 -11.20 -1.07 8.12
C VAL A 10 -11.20 0.26 8.87
N LEU A 11 -11.67 0.29 10.11
CA LEU A 11 -11.63 1.50 10.93
C LEU A 11 -10.19 1.94 11.22
N MET A 12 -9.32 1.02 11.62
CA MET A 12 -7.90 1.31 11.86
C MET A 12 -7.21 1.81 10.59
N PHE A 13 -7.50 1.20 9.45
CA PHE A 13 -6.95 1.63 8.16
C PHE A 13 -7.42 3.03 7.75
N SER A 14 -8.68 3.35 7.99
CA SER A 14 -9.23 4.69 7.76
C SER A 14 -8.59 5.73 8.68
N MET A 15 -8.40 5.40 9.95
CA MET A 15 -7.70 6.27 10.91
C MET A 15 -6.25 6.51 10.49
N GLN A 16 -5.55 5.51 9.96
CA GLN A 16 -4.19 5.66 9.45
C GLN A 16 -4.11 6.76 8.38
N PHE A 17 -5.04 6.79 7.42
CA PHE A 17 -5.05 7.85 6.40
C PHE A 17 -5.28 9.24 7.01
N LEU A 18 -6.18 9.35 7.98
CA LEU A 18 -6.45 10.61 8.67
C LEU A 18 -5.21 11.11 9.43
N PHE A 19 -4.53 10.23 10.17
CA PHE A 19 -3.31 10.57 10.88
C PHE A 19 -2.18 10.98 9.93
N ASN A 20 -1.99 10.26 8.84
CA ASN A 20 -0.99 10.60 7.83
C ASN A 20 -1.24 11.98 7.24
N GLN A 21 -2.50 12.29 6.88
CA GLN A 21 -2.86 13.59 6.34
C GLN A 21 -2.71 14.71 7.38
N ARG A 22 -3.14 14.46 8.63
CA ARG A 22 -3.03 15.44 9.71
C ARG A 22 -1.57 15.75 10.02
N PHE A 23 -0.73 14.74 10.12
CA PHE A 23 0.70 14.91 10.33
C PHE A 23 1.32 15.74 9.20
N GLN A 24 1.00 15.42 7.95
CA GLN A 24 1.51 16.17 6.80
C GLN A 24 1.05 17.64 6.81
N LYS A 25 -0.20 17.92 7.19
CA LYS A 25 -0.72 19.30 7.27
C LYS A 25 -0.04 20.10 8.38
N GLU A 26 0.31 19.46 9.49
CA GLU A 26 0.90 20.12 10.65
C GLU A 26 2.41 20.35 10.49
N TYR A 27 3.14 19.37 9.95
CA TYR A 27 4.59 19.40 9.84
C TYR A 27 5.11 19.67 8.42
N GLY A 28 4.22 19.73 7.44
CA GLY A 28 4.53 19.98 6.04
C GLY A 28 4.91 18.73 5.26
N SER A 29 5.12 18.90 3.94
CA SER A 29 5.44 17.83 2.99
C SER A 29 6.92 17.73 2.64
N GLY A 30 7.79 18.32 3.45
CA GLY A 30 9.23 18.26 3.28
C GLY A 30 9.82 16.87 3.53
N LEU A 31 11.05 16.65 3.07
CA LEU A 31 11.74 15.37 3.28
C LEU A 31 12.01 15.08 4.77
N LYS A 32 12.32 16.10 5.57
CA LYS A 32 12.59 15.92 7.02
C LYS A 32 11.37 15.38 7.77
N PRO A 33 10.17 16.03 7.73
CA PRO A 33 8.97 15.48 8.36
C PRO A 33 8.62 14.09 7.86
N LEU A 34 8.74 13.83 6.55
CA LEU A 34 8.49 12.53 5.97
C LEU A 34 9.39 11.46 6.59
N LEU A 35 10.71 11.69 6.64
CA LEU A 35 11.65 10.71 7.21
C LEU A 35 11.39 10.46 8.69
N VAL A 36 11.12 11.50 9.48
CA VAL A 36 10.78 11.35 10.89
C VAL A 36 9.53 10.50 11.07
N PHE A 37 8.50 10.75 10.26
CA PHE A 37 7.25 10.00 10.29
C PHE A 37 7.46 8.53 9.90
N VAL A 38 8.15 8.29 8.75
CA VAL A 38 8.43 6.94 8.24
C VAL A 38 9.30 6.15 9.21
N LEU A 39 10.35 6.74 9.75
CA LEU A 39 11.21 6.08 10.74
C LEU A 39 10.43 5.78 12.03
N GLY A 40 9.62 6.73 12.51
CA GLY A 40 8.84 6.56 13.72
C GLY A 40 7.88 5.37 13.64
N TYR A 41 7.07 5.27 12.60
CA TYR A 41 6.13 4.16 12.49
C TYR A 41 6.83 2.83 12.18
N ASN A 42 7.95 2.82 11.42
CA ASN A 42 8.71 1.59 11.17
C ASN A 42 9.38 1.07 12.46
N ILE A 43 9.97 1.96 13.26
CA ILE A 43 10.56 1.57 14.56
C ILE A 43 9.46 1.03 15.49
N ALA A 44 8.33 1.71 15.59
CA ALA A 44 7.21 1.23 16.39
C ALA A 44 6.71 -0.13 15.92
N GLY A 45 6.54 -0.32 14.60
CA GLY A 45 6.16 -1.60 14.00
C GLY A 45 7.18 -2.71 14.28
N LEU A 46 8.46 -2.41 14.13
CA LEU A 46 9.55 -3.35 14.43
C LEU A 46 9.52 -3.80 15.90
N LEU A 47 9.37 -2.87 16.83
CA LEU A 47 9.29 -3.18 18.26
C LEU A 47 8.09 -4.09 18.57
N VAL A 48 6.92 -3.80 18.03
CA VAL A 48 5.72 -4.63 18.21
C VAL A 48 5.94 -6.03 17.65
N LEU A 49 6.50 -6.16 16.45
CA LEU A 49 6.77 -7.45 15.83
C LEU A 49 7.83 -8.25 16.59
N LEU A 50 8.88 -7.61 17.08
CA LEU A 50 9.90 -8.27 17.92
C LEU A 50 9.30 -8.82 19.21
N ILE A 51 8.42 -8.07 19.87
CA ILE A 51 7.72 -8.51 21.08
C ILE A 51 6.83 -9.73 20.77
N ILE A 52 6.02 -9.67 19.70
CA ILE A 52 5.12 -10.75 19.30
C ILE A 52 5.90 -12.01 18.93
N ASN A 53 7.04 -11.86 18.26
CA ASN A 53 7.88 -12.98 17.80
C ASN A 53 8.85 -13.48 18.88
N GLY A 54 8.76 -13.00 20.12
CA GLY A 54 9.64 -13.41 21.22
C GLY A 54 11.13 -13.13 20.96
N PHE A 55 11.45 -12.04 20.25
CA PHE A 55 12.79 -11.62 19.84
C PHE A 55 13.52 -12.64 18.94
N ARG A 56 12.79 -13.54 18.29
CA ARG A 56 13.37 -14.45 17.31
C ARG A 56 13.31 -13.81 15.93
N VAL A 57 14.44 -13.66 15.29
CA VAL A 57 14.57 -13.14 13.93
C VAL A 57 15.15 -14.25 13.06
N GLU A 58 14.37 -14.73 12.12
CA GLU A 58 14.84 -15.67 11.10
C GLU A 58 15.36 -14.87 9.91
N PHE A 59 16.45 -15.30 9.31
CA PHE A 59 17.10 -14.60 8.24
C PHE A 59 17.29 -15.48 7.02
N THR A 60 16.80 -15.03 5.86
CA THR A 60 17.10 -15.64 4.55
C THR A 60 17.43 -14.54 3.55
N TRP A 61 18.36 -14.82 2.63
CA TRP A 61 18.77 -13.87 1.59
C TRP A 61 17.58 -13.42 0.71
N PHE A 62 16.66 -14.34 0.44
CA PHE A 62 15.46 -14.03 -0.33
C PHE A 62 14.56 -13.03 0.41
N THR A 63 14.32 -13.25 1.71
CA THR A 63 13.54 -12.33 2.54
C THR A 63 14.18 -10.96 2.62
N LEU A 64 15.51 -10.88 2.78
CA LEU A 64 16.24 -9.63 2.82
C LEU A 64 16.09 -8.83 1.52
N LEU A 65 16.24 -9.50 0.36
CA LEU A 65 16.08 -8.85 -0.94
C LEU A 65 14.68 -8.27 -1.09
N LEU A 66 13.64 -9.07 -0.81
CA LEU A 66 12.25 -8.59 -0.90
C LEU A 66 11.95 -7.49 0.11
N ALA A 67 12.44 -7.58 1.34
CA ALA A 67 12.29 -6.54 2.35
C ALA A 67 12.94 -5.23 1.90
N THR A 68 14.10 -5.29 1.27
CA THR A 68 14.79 -4.11 0.72
C THR A 68 13.96 -3.47 -0.40
N LEU A 69 13.48 -4.27 -1.36
CA LEU A 69 12.62 -3.78 -2.44
C LEU A 69 11.34 -3.16 -1.90
N TRP A 70 10.73 -3.81 -0.91
CA TRP A 70 9.51 -3.32 -0.28
C TRP A 70 9.72 -2.01 0.49
N SER A 71 10.87 -1.88 1.18
CA SER A 71 11.26 -0.67 1.89
C SER A 71 11.48 0.51 0.93
N ILE A 72 12.17 0.30 -0.18
CA ILE A 72 12.38 1.32 -1.21
C ILE A 72 11.04 1.77 -1.78
N ASN A 73 10.19 0.81 -2.18
CA ASN A 73 8.86 1.10 -2.69
C ASN A 73 8.00 1.88 -1.68
N SER A 74 8.05 1.50 -0.40
CA SER A 74 7.33 2.16 0.69
C SER A 74 7.80 3.61 0.92
N LEU A 75 9.10 3.87 0.84
CA LEU A 75 9.64 5.23 0.94
C LEU A 75 9.17 6.12 -0.21
N VAL A 76 9.23 5.61 -1.44
CA VAL A 76 8.76 6.35 -2.62
C VAL A 76 7.26 6.59 -2.56
N LEU A 77 6.48 5.58 -2.15
CA LEU A 77 5.03 5.70 -1.94
C LEU A 77 4.71 6.76 -0.88
N SER A 78 5.42 6.75 0.25
CA SER A 78 5.23 7.73 1.32
C SER A 78 5.52 9.16 0.83
N TYR A 79 6.58 9.33 0.05
CA TYR A 79 6.92 10.62 -0.55
C TYR A 79 5.81 11.11 -1.52
N CYS A 80 5.36 10.24 -2.41
CA CYS A 80 4.25 10.56 -3.33
C CYS A 80 2.97 10.89 -2.56
N SER A 81 2.68 10.16 -1.48
CA SER A 81 1.51 10.37 -0.62
C SER A 81 1.55 11.74 0.06
N PHE A 82 2.69 12.10 0.66
CA PHE A 82 2.86 13.40 1.32
C PHE A 82 2.70 14.56 0.32
N LYS A 83 3.22 14.41 -0.89
CA LYS A 83 3.03 15.41 -1.96
C LYS A 83 1.60 15.44 -2.47
N ALA A 84 0.93 14.30 -2.55
CA ALA A 84 -0.46 14.24 -2.95
C ALA A 84 -1.39 14.92 -1.93
N PHE A 85 -1.16 14.74 -0.63
CA PHE A 85 -2.00 15.36 0.43
C PHE A 85 -1.99 16.88 0.41
N GLU A 86 -1.00 17.55 -0.20
CA GLU A 86 -1.01 18.99 -0.38
C GLU A 86 -2.13 19.47 -1.31
N LYS A 87 -2.51 18.63 -2.27
CA LYS A 87 -3.27 19.06 -3.46
C LYS A 87 -4.50 18.19 -3.74
N VAL A 88 -4.58 17.03 -3.12
CA VAL A 88 -5.59 16.00 -3.40
C VAL A 88 -6.49 15.79 -2.19
N ASN A 89 -7.79 15.63 -2.44
CA ASN A 89 -8.73 15.25 -1.38
C ASN A 89 -8.43 13.83 -0.88
N LEU A 90 -8.46 13.64 0.44
CA LEU A 90 -8.19 12.38 1.10
C LEU A 90 -9.04 11.22 0.55
N SER A 91 -10.31 11.49 0.23
CA SER A 91 -11.22 10.48 -0.33
C SER A 91 -10.74 9.97 -1.69
N VAL A 92 -10.28 10.88 -2.56
CA VAL A 92 -9.75 10.50 -3.88
C VAL A 92 -8.43 9.77 -3.73
N TYR A 93 -7.55 10.25 -2.85
CA TYR A 93 -6.30 9.55 -2.51
C TYR A 93 -6.55 8.12 -2.05
N SER A 94 -7.46 7.92 -1.09
CA SER A 94 -7.74 6.58 -0.55
C SER A 94 -8.30 5.63 -1.60
N LEU A 95 -9.15 6.12 -2.51
CA LEU A 95 -9.66 5.32 -3.63
C LEU A 95 -8.54 4.85 -4.56
N PHE A 96 -7.67 5.77 -5.02
CA PHE A 96 -6.56 5.39 -5.91
C PHE A 96 -5.57 4.44 -5.24
N SER A 97 -5.29 4.67 -3.96
CA SER A 97 -4.42 3.80 -3.16
C SER A 97 -5.00 2.38 -3.03
N GLN A 98 -6.25 2.25 -2.62
CA GLN A 98 -6.90 0.94 -2.45
C GLN A 98 -7.04 0.20 -3.77
N LEU A 99 -7.47 0.91 -4.82
CA LEU A 99 -7.63 0.30 -6.14
C LEU A 99 -6.30 -0.18 -6.72
N GLY A 100 -5.22 0.60 -6.58
CA GLY A 100 -3.88 0.16 -6.95
C GLY A 100 -3.47 -1.11 -6.20
N GLY A 101 -3.69 -1.13 -4.89
CA GLY A 101 -3.38 -2.28 -4.04
C GLY A 101 -4.17 -3.55 -4.34
N MET A 102 -5.33 -3.44 -5.00
CA MET A 102 -6.14 -4.59 -5.42
C MET A 102 -5.88 -4.99 -6.88
N MET A 103 -5.80 -4.02 -7.77
CA MET A 103 -5.74 -4.26 -9.23
C MET A 103 -4.41 -4.82 -9.67
N LEU A 104 -3.28 -4.23 -9.26
CA LEU A 104 -1.97 -4.72 -9.70
C LEU A 104 -1.65 -6.14 -9.21
N PRO A 105 -1.87 -6.52 -7.94
CA PRO A 105 -1.69 -7.91 -7.51
C PRO A 105 -2.63 -8.88 -8.22
N PHE A 106 -3.84 -8.45 -8.58
CA PHE A 106 -4.75 -9.26 -9.36
C PHE A 106 -4.19 -9.54 -10.76
N PHE A 107 -3.73 -8.49 -11.48
CA PHE A 107 -3.09 -8.69 -12.78
C PHE A 107 -1.83 -9.52 -12.69
N ALA A 108 -0.98 -9.26 -11.70
CA ALA A 108 0.20 -10.07 -11.46
C ALA A 108 -0.16 -11.53 -11.18
N GLY A 109 -1.26 -11.78 -10.47
CA GLY A 109 -1.79 -13.13 -10.22
C GLY A 109 -2.12 -13.88 -11.49
N VAL A 110 -2.81 -13.21 -12.39
CA VAL A 110 -3.20 -13.80 -13.69
C VAL A 110 -1.99 -13.99 -14.61
N LEU A 111 -1.10 -12.97 -14.70
CA LEU A 111 0.00 -12.98 -15.67
C LEU A 111 1.24 -13.76 -15.23
N LEU A 112 1.54 -13.76 -13.92
CA LEU A 112 2.77 -14.35 -13.38
C LEU A 112 2.53 -15.64 -12.60
N PHE A 113 1.31 -15.85 -12.11
CA PHE A 113 0.97 -16.99 -11.24
C PHE A 113 -0.12 -17.89 -11.84
N ASP A 114 -0.46 -17.72 -13.12
CA ASP A 114 -1.47 -18.52 -13.84
C ASP A 114 -2.83 -18.65 -13.12
N GLU A 115 -3.21 -17.60 -12.36
CA GLU A 115 -4.51 -17.61 -11.67
C GLU A 115 -5.65 -17.53 -12.70
N LYS A 116 -6.66 -18.39 -12.50
CA LYS A 116 -7.81 -18.43 -13.41
C LYS A 116 -8.68 -17.17 -13.26
N LEU A 117 -8.92 -16.50 -14.38
CA LEU A 117 -9.87 -15.40 -14.46
C LEU A 117 -11.29 -15.94 -14.26
N THR A 118 -11.94 -15.46 -13.21
CA THR A 118 -13.38 -15.72 -12.99
C THR A 118 -14.18 -14.59 -13.61
N ALA A 119 -15.32 -14.89 -14.23
CA ALA A 119 -16.21 -13.88 -14.81
C ALA A 119 -16.59 -12.79 -13.78
N GLY A 120 -16.81 -13.17 -12.52
CA GLY A 120 -17.08 -12.23 -11.44
C GLY A 120 -15.93 -11.25 -11.21
N SER A 121 -14.68 -11.71 -11.25
CA SER A 121 -13.50 -10.84 -11.10
C SER A 121 -13.39 -9.82 -12.23
N VAL A 122 -13.69 -10.22 -13.46
CA VAL A 122 -13.67 -9.32 -14.63
C VAL A 122 -14.77 -8.25 -14.50
N ILE A 123 -15.97 -8.63 -14.09
CA ILE A 123 -17.09 -7.69 -13.89
C ILE A 123 -16.73 -6.68 -12.78
N CYS A 124 -16.24 -7.15 -11.63
CA CYS A 124 -15.78 -6.28 -10.54
C CYS A 124 -14.72 -5.31 -11.02
N PHE A 125 -13.77 -5.76 -11.83
CA PHE A 125 -12.72 -4.94 -12.39
C PHE A 125 -13.25 -3.82 -13.28
N ILE A 126 -14.18 -4.13 -14.18
CA ILE A 126 -14.84 -3.15 -15.06
C ILE A 126 -15.60 -2.12 -14.23
N LEU A 127 -16.36 -2.55 -13.22
CA LEU A 127 -17.08 -1.65 -12.33
C LEU A 127 -16.15 -0.69 -11.57
N VAL A 128 -15.01 -1.18 -11.11
CA VAL A 128 -13.98 -0.37 -10.47
C VAL A 128 -13.41 0.68 -11.43
N LEU A 129 -13.08 0.30 -12.66
CA LEU A 129 -12.60 1.24 -13.69
C LEU A 129 -13.63 2.34 -13.98
N ILE A 130 -14.90 1.96 -14.14
CA ILE A 130 -15.99 2.91 -14.37
C ILE A 130 -16.09 3.88 -13.18
N SER A 131 -16.05 3.37 -11.94
CA SER A 131 -16.09 4.19 -10.72
C SER A 131 -14.94 5.19 -10.66
N LEU A 132 -13.72 4.78 -11.06
CA LEU A 132 -12.56 5.67 -11.16
C LEU A 132 -12.78 6.82 -12.14
N LEU A 133 -13.32 6.52 -13.31
CA LEU A 133 -13.60 7.54 -14.34
C LEU A 133 -14.59 8.61 -13.83
N PHE A 134 -15.58 8.23 -13.04
CA PHE A 134 -16.51 9.18 -12.43
C PHE A 134 -15.90 9.98 -11.27
N THR A 135 -14.92 9.43 -10.58
CA THR A 135 -14.28 10.07 -9.40
C THR A 135 -13.26 11.13 -9.82
N VAL A 136 -12.59 10.96 -10.95
CA VAL A 136 -11.65 11.96 -11.49
C VAL A 136 -12.45 13.11 -12.09
N LYS A 137 -12.60 14.21 -11.35
CA LYS A 137 -13.20 15.44 -11.88
C LYS A 137 -12.43 15.91 -13.11
N ARG A 138 -13.12 16.06 -14.24
CA ARG A 138 -12.62 16.77 -15.42
C ARG A 138 -12.18 18.18 -14.99
N GLY A 139 -10.88 18.46 -14.99
CA GLY A 139 -10.36 19.80 -14.69
C GLY A 139 -9.25 19.87 -13.64
N SER A 140 -8.85 18.79 -13.00
CA SER A 140 -7.59 18.77 -12.24
C SER A 140 -6.44 18.79 -13.24
N GLY A 141 -5.70 19.92 -13.30
CA GLY A 141 -4.60 20.11 -14.24
C GLY A 141 -3.61 18.97 -14.24
N GLY A 142 -3.01 18.66 -15.39
CA GLY A 142 -2.21 17.45 -15.65
C GLY A 142 -1.11 17.12 -14.64
N SER A 143 -0.69 18.07 -13.80
CA SER A 143 0.30 17.88 -12.74
C SER A 143 -0.16 16.92 -11.61
N TYR A 144 -1.47 16.75 -11.42
CA TYR A 144 -2.03 15.91 -10.35
C TYR A 144 -2.18 14.44 -10.76
N VAL A 145 -2.36 14.19 -12.05
CA VAL A 145 -2.54 12.84 -12.60
C VAL A 145 -1.31 11.98 -12.30
N ILE A 146 -0.11 12.56 -12.30
CA ILE A 146 1.13 11.84 -12.02
C ILE A 146 1.18 11.31 -10.58
N TYR A 147 0.65 12.07 -9.61
CA TYR A 147 0.58 11.62 -8.22
C TYR A 147 -0.44 10.51 -8.04
N TYR A 148 -1.60 10.59 -8.69
CA TYR A 148 -2.59 9.51 -8.67
C TYR A 148 -2.04 8.22 -9.29
N ALA A 149 -1.41 8.33 -10.46
CA ALA A 149 -0.77 7.21 -11.13
C ALA A 149 0.37 6.62 -10.25
N GLY A 150 1.19 7.47 -9.66
CA GLY A 150 2.26 7.06 -8.75
C GLY A 150 1.72 6.30 -7.54
N ILE A 151 0.70 6.82 -6.87
CA ILE A 151 0.08 6.15 -5.71
C ILE A 151 -0.53 4.81 -6.11
N PHE A 152 -1.25 4.77 -7.22
CA PHE A 152 -1.86 3.56 -7.75
C PHE A 152 -0.81 2.47 -8.03
N VAL A 153 0.25 2.82 -8.77
CA VAL A 153 1.31 1.87 -9.15
C VAL A 153 2.13 1.43 -7.93
N LEU A 154 2.58 2.36 -7.11
CA LEU A 154 3.45 2.04 -5.98
C LEU A 154 2.72 1.23 -4.89
N ASN A 155 1.45 1.57 -4.62
CA ASN A 155 0.66 0.77 -3.67
C ASN A 155 0.36 -0.63 -4.21
N GLY A 156 0.05 -0.72 -5.50
CA GLY A 156 -0.12 -2.01 -6.15
C GLY A 156 1.15 -2.85 -6.21
N MET A 157 2.32 -2.21 -6.38
CA MET A 157 3.61 -2.89 -6.33
C MET A 157 3.87 -3.53 -4.97
N SER A 158 3.49 -2.87 -3.86
CA SER A 158 3.55 -3.48 -2.52
C SER A 158 2.75 -4.79 -2.46
N GLY A 159 1.56 -4.82 -3.04
CA GLY A 159 0.72 -6.01 -3.12
C GLY A 159 1.33 -7.12 -3.99
N VAL A 160 1.95 -6.75 -5.12
CA VAL A 160 2.65 -7.71 -5.99
C VAL A 160 3.85 -8.33 -5.27
N LEU A 161 4.65 -7.53 -4.57
CA LEU A 161 5.78 -8.03 -3.78
C LEU A 161 5.33 -8.99 -2.67
N SER A 162 4.24 -8.65 -1.97
CA SER A 162 3.64 -9.52 -0.95
C SER A 162 3.16 -10.85 -1.54
N LYS A 163 2.53 -10.80 -2.71
CA LYS A 163 2.08 -12.00 -3.42
C LYS A 163 3.26 -12.85 -3.89
N TRP A 164 4.31 -12.23 -4.40
CA TRP A 164 5.54 -12.93 -4.78
C TRP A 164 6.19 -13.63 -3.57
N PHE A 165 6.27 -12.95 -2.43
CA PHE A 165 6.74 -13.58 -1.19
C PHE A 165 5.89 -14.81 -0.82
N ALA A 166 4.57 -14.69 -0.90
CA ALA A 166 3.65 -15.79 -0.55
C ALA A 166 3.79 -16.99 -1.51
N ALA A 167 3.96 -16.75 -2.81
CA ALA A 167 4.02 -17.77 -3.85
C ALA A 167 5.42 -18.40 -4.06
N ALA A 168 6.48 -17.75 -3.54
CA ALA A 168 7.84 -18.22 -3.77
C ALA A 168 8.08 -19.63 -3.20
N PRO A 169 8.71 -20.54 -3.98
CA PRO A 169 9.05 -21.89 -3.54
C PRO A 169 10.29 -21.95 -2.64
N TYR A 170 10.96 -20.82 -2.44
CA TYR A 170 12.19 -20.73 -1.66
C TYR A 170 11.93 -20.80 -0.15
N ALA A 171 12.96 -21.19 0.59
CA ALA A 171 12.94 -21.08 2.04
C ALA A 171 12.72 -19.62 2.44
N LYS A 172 11.66 -19.36 3.16
CA LYS A 172 11.27 -18.03 3.63
C LYS A 172 10.99 -18.06 5.12
N THR A 173 11.20 -16.93 5.76
CA THR A 173 10.83 -16.76 7.16
C THR A 173 9.32 -16.83 7.34
N SER A 174 8.85 -17.00 8.56
CA SER A 174 7.44 -16.82 8.88
C SER A 174 7.00 -15.38 8.57
N SER A 175 5.71 -15.12 8.42
CA SER A 175 5.19 -13.80 8.12
C SER A 175 5.45 -12.74 9.21
N ALA A 176 5.90 -13.18 10.38
CA ALA A 176 6.27 -12.33 11.51
C ALA A 176 7.79 -12.22 11.74
N GLY A 177 8.59 -13.00 11.00
CA GLY A 177 10.05 -13.02 11.08
C GLY A 177 10.74 -11.98 10.22
#